data_1e50a36e2446f626ceb56d21eae53b9d
#
_entry.id   1e50a36e2446f626ceb56d21eae53b9d
#
_cell.length_a   1.000
_cell.length_b   1.000
_cell.length_c   1.000
_cell.angle_alpha   90.00
_cell.angle_beta   90.00
_cell.angle_gamma   90.00
#
_symmetry.space_group_name_H-M   'P 1'
#
loop_
_entity.id
_entity.type
_entity.pdbx_description
1 polymer ?
#
loop_
_entity_poly.entity_id
_entity_poly.type
_entity_poly.pdbx_seq_one_letter_code
_entity_poly.pdbx_strand_id
1 'polypeptide(L)'
;AMSVAEAEAAVDDMLDAKVFGDAGAEVLIEEFMEGEELSLFALTDGTHALTMLGAQDHKRIGEGDTGPNTGGMGAYLPVSTCTPELVARVRETIILPMLAAMRAEGCAFTGLLYAGLMLTKDGPKVV
;
A
#
# COMPACT_ATOMS: atom_id res chain seq x y z
N ALA A 1 13.27 -0.74 -7.33
CA ALA A 1 14.51 -1.11 -8.03
C ALA A 1 14.51 -2.60 -8.31
N MET A 2 14.96 -3.01 -9.48
CA MET A 2 15.00 -4.42 -9.91
C MET A 2 16.39 -5.04 -9.69
N SER A 3 17.38 -4.25 -9.31
CA SER A 3 18.74 -4.69 -8.99
C SER A 3 19.34 -3.83 -7.87
N VAL A 4 20.39 -4.35 -7.21
CA VAL A 4 21.13 -3.62 -6.18
C VAL A 4 21.71 -2.33 -6.74
N ALA A 5 22.30 -2.37 -7.94
CA ALA A 5 22.87 -1.19 -8.58
C ALA A 5 21.83 -0.08 -8.85
N GLU A 6 20.61 -0.47 -9.26
CA GLU A 6 19.51 0.50 -9.40
C GLU A 6 19.06 1.07 -8.04
N ALA A 7 19.06 0.24 -7.00
CA ALA A 7 18.70 0.70 -5.66
C ALA A 7 19.73 1.70 -5.11
N GLU A 8 21.02 1.40 -5.27
CA GLU A 8 22.11 2.29 -4.88
C GLU A 8 22.03 3.62 -5.63
N ALA A 9 21.87 3.58 -6.96
CA ALA A 9 21.71 4.79 -7.76
C ALA A 9 20.49 5.63 -7.35
N ALA A 10 19.36 4.98 -7.03
CA ALA A 10 18.17 5.68 -6.56
C ALA A 10 18.38 6.36 -5.20
N VAL A 11 19.12 5.71 -4.29
CA VAL A 11 19.47 6.30 -2.99
C VAL A 11 20.41 7.50 -3.16
N ASP A 12 21.43 7.39 -4.01
CA ASP A 12 22.36 8.49 -4.33
C ASP A 12 21.60 9.69 -4.94
N ASP A 13 20.68 9.44 -5.88
CA ASP A 13 19.85 10.48 -6.48
C ASP A 13 18.98 11.21 -5.43
N MET A 14 18.41 10.46 -4.48
CA MET A 14 17.51 11.02 -3.46
C MET A 14 18.29 11.77 -2.38
N LEU A 15 19.33 11.17 -1.79
CA LEU A 15 20.04 11.71 -0.65
C LEU A 15 21.14 12.71 -1.05
N ASP A 16 21.96 12.37 -2.04
CA ASP A 16 23.14 13.16 -2.42
C ASP A 16 22.82 14.20 -3.48
N ALA A 17 22.22 13.78 -4.60
CA ALA A 17 21.85 14.70 -5.66
C ALA A 17 20.59 15.52 -5.35
N LYS A 18 19.82 15.13 -4.32
CA LYS A 18 18.61 15.83 -3.84
C LYS A 18 17.62 16.16 -4.95
N VAL A 19 17.40 15.22 -5.88
CA VAL A 19 16.49 15.41 -7.02
C VAL A 19 15.05 15.75 -6.59
N PHE A 20 14.69 15.43 -5.35
CA PHE A 20 13.40 15.76 -4.74
C PHE A 20 13.50 16.88 -3.68
N GLY A 21 14.60 17.61 -3.64
CA GLY A 21 14.83 18.67 -2.65
C GLY A 21 14.80 18.13 -1.23
N ASP A 22 14.19 18.88 -0.31
CA ASP A 22 14.12 18.51 1.12
C ASP A 22 13.32 17.23 1.39
N ALA A 23 12.42 16.83 0.49
CA ALA A 23 11.70 15.56 0.59
C ALA A 23 12.61 14.33 0.48
N GLY A 24 13.79 14.48 -0.13
CA GLY A 24 14.80 13.43 -0.23
C GLY A 24 15.78 13.37 0.95
N ALA A 25 15.53 14.10 2.04
CA ALA A 25 16.43 14.08 3.22
C ALA A 25 16.38 12.76 4.00
N GLU A 26 15.27 12.02 3.88
CA GLU A 26 15.10 10.70 4.47
C GLU A 26 14.55 9.74 3.40
N VAL A 27 15.06 8.51 3.36
CA VAL A 27 14.66 7.48 2.41
C VAL A 27 14.22 6.24 3.17
N LEU A 28 13.05 5.72 2.82
CA LEU A 28 12.55 4.44 3.33
C LEU A 28 12.93 3.33 2.33
N ILE A 29 13.57 2.27 2.83
CA ILE A 29 13.90 1.08 2.06
C ILE A 29 13.03 -0.05 2.56
N GLU A 30 12.19 -0.58 1.66
CA GLU A 30 11.22 -1.64 1.96
C GLU A 30 11.58 -2.93 1.23
N GLU A 31 10.98 -4.04 1.69
CA GLU A 31 11.06 -5.33 1.00
C GLU A 31 10.52 -5.20 -0.43
N PHE A 32 11.24 -5.74 -1.40
CA PHE A 32 10.69 -5.87 -2.76
C PHE A 32 9.62 -6.96 -2.78
N MET A 33 8.40 -6.60 -3.15
CA MET A 33 7.26 -7.50 -3.19
C MET A 33 6.75 -7.67 -4.62
N GLU A 34 6.51 -8.92 -5.01
CA GLU A 34 5.88 -9.27 -6.28
C GLU A 34 4.42 -9.69 -6.04
N GLY A 35 3.50 -9.15 -6.83
CA GLY A 35 2.08 -9.45 -6.72
C GLY A 35 1.20 -8.41 -7.40
N GLU A 36 -0.10 -8.51 -7.18
CA GLU A 36 -1.08 -7.51 -7.60
C GLU A 36 -1.35 -6.54 -6.45
N GLU A 37 -1.37 -5.26 -6.74
CA GLU A 37 -1.77 -4.25 -5.76
C GLU A 37 -3.29 -4.28 -5.56
N LEU A 38 -3.72 -4.10 -4.31
CA LEU A 38 -5.11 -3.98 -3.93
C LEU A 38 -5.28 -2.86 -2.91
N SER A 39 -6.22 -1.98 -3.15
CA SER A 39 -6.64 -0.94 -2.21
C SER A 39 -7.88 -1.41 -1.46
N LEU A 40 -7.78 -1.58 -0.14
CA LEU A 40 -8.92 -1.89 0.71
C LEU A 40 -9.14 -0.77 1.72
N PHE A 41 -10.37 -0.31 1.83
CA PHE A 41 -10.75 0.73 2.78
C PHE A 41 -11.66 0.16 3.87
N ALA A 42 -11.56 0.72 5.07
CA ALA A 42 -12.46 0.41 6.16
C ALA A 42 -12.90 1.68 6.90
N LEU A 43 -14.20 1.81 7.10
CA LEU A 43 -14.75 2.81 8.03
C LEU A 43 -14.60 2.27 9.45
N THR A 44 -14.06 3.09 10.36
CA THR A 44 -13.83 2.68 11.75
C THR A 44 -14.23 3.77 12.74
N ASP A 45 -14.74 3.32 13.89
CA ASP A 45 -14.98 4.11 15.08
C ASP A 45 -13.84 4.05 16.11
N GLY A 46 -12.70 3.47 15.71
CA GLY A 46 -11.55 3.21 16.57
C GLY A 46 -11.54 1.82 17.23
N THR A 47 -12.64 1.08 17.14
CA THR A 47 -12.78 -0.28 17.71
C THR A 47 -13.29 -1.28 16.69
N HIS A 48 -14.33 -0.90 15.96
CA HIS A 48 -14.94 -1.71 14.90
C HIS A 48 -14.46 -1.24 13.54
N ALA A 49 -14.49 -2.15 12.56
CA ALA A 49 -14.17 -1.84 11.18
C ALA A 49 -15.22 -2.43 10.24
N LEU A 50 -15.77 -1.57 9.38
CA LEU A 50 -16.62 -1.95 8.26
C LEU A 50 -15.80 -1.82 6.98
N THR A 51 -15.40 -2.95 6.39
CA THR A 51 -14.66 -2.99 5.13
C THR A 51 -15.54 -2.61 3.95
N MET A 52 -14.99 -1.85 3.03
CA MET A 52 -15.61 -1.49 1.76
C MET A 52 -15.22 -2.49 0.66
N LEU A 53 -15.73 -2.29 -0.55
CA LEU A 53 -15.28 -3.05 -1.72
C LEU A 53 -13.81 -2.74 -2.02
N GLY A 54 -13.04 -3.78 -2.36
CA GLY A 54 -11.67 -3.60 -2.81
C GLY A 54 -11.60 -2.94 -4.17
N ALA A 55 -10.65 -2.04 -4.33
CA ALA A 55 -10.37 -1.33 -5.57
C ALA A 55 -8.94 -1.59 -6.04
N GLN A 56 -8.72 -1.44 -7.33
CA GLN A 56 -7.38 -1.50 -7.93
C GLN A 56 -7.17 -0.27 -8.78
N ASP A 57 -6.02 0.37 -8.63
CA ASP A 57 -5.64 1.48 -9.48
C ASP A 57 -4.53 1.07 -10.48
N HIS A 58 -4.47 1.79 -11.59
CA HIS A 58 -3.43 1.64 -12.60
C HIS A 58 -2.42 2.76 -12.42
N LYS A 59 -1.24 2.43 -11.89
CA LYS A 59 -0.19 3.41 -11.57
C LYS A 59 0.77 3.67 -12.71
N ARG A 60 0.97 2.71 -13.61
CA ARG A 60 1.90 2.86 -14.73
C ARG A 60 1.34 3.77 -15.81
N ILE A 61 2.20 4.64 -16.37
CA ILE A 61 1.78 5.65 -17.35
C ILE A 61 1.50 5.07 -18.75
N GLY A 62 2.14 3.95 -19.09
CA GLY A 62 2.07 3.35 -20.42
C GLY A 62 1.04 2.23 -20.52
N GLU A 63 0.62 1.95 -21.74
CA GLU A 63 -0.26 0.81 -22.06
C GLU A 63 0.39 -0.51 -21.66
N GLY A 64 -0.43 -1.48 -21.22
CA GLY A 64 0.04 -2.79 -20.80
C GLY A 64 0.84 -2.77 -19.51
N ASP A 65 0.54 -1.85 -18.60
CA ASP A 65 1.20 -1.70 -17.30
C ASP A 65 2.73 -1.49 -17.43
N THR A 66 3.12 -0.54 -18.27
CA THR A 66 4.52 -0.22 -18.57
C THR A 66 4.90 1.21 -18.19
N GLY A 67 6.22 1.50 -18.14
CA GLY A 67 6.74 2.82 -17.84
C GLY A 67 6.80 3.14 -16.34
N PRO A 68 7.09 4.39 -15.98
CA PRO A 68 7.18 4.82 -14.59
C PRO A 68 5.81 4.85 -13.89
N ASN A 69 5.83 4.73 -12.57
CA ASN A 69 4.64 4.92 -11.74
C ASN A 69 4.21 6.39 -11.73
N THR A 70 2.90 6.58 -11.61
CA THR A 70 2.25 7.88 -11.43
C THR A 70 1.47 7.89 -10.11
N GLY A 71 0.77 8.97 -9.82
CA GLY A 71 -0.20 9.05 -8.71
C GLY A 71 -1.50 8.28 -8.95
N GLY A 72 -1.64 7.64 -10.11
CA GLY A 72 -2.81 6.87 -10.55
C GLY A 72 -3.35 7.37 -11.87
N MET A 73 -3.57 6.44 -12.82
CA MET A 73 -4.14 6.72 -14.15
C MET A 73 -5.64 6.39 -14.21
N GLY A 74 -6.18 5.79 -13.17
CA GLY A 74 -7.57 5.41 -13.01
C GLY A 74 -7.70 4.23 -12.07
N ALA A 75 -8.88 4.07 -11.49
CA ALA A 75 -9.18 2.98 -10.58
C ALA A 75 -10.52 2.34 -10.92
N TYR A 76 -10.68 1.08 -10.53
CA TYR A 76 -11.93 0.36 -10.71
C TYR A 76 -12.27 -0.52 -9.52
N LEU A 77 -13.57 -0.78 -9.34
CA LEU A 77 -14.12 -1.73 -8.38
C LEU A 77 -15.43 -2.30 -8.95
N PRO A 78 -15.88 -3.51 -8.54
CA PRO A 78 -15.13 -4.46 -7.70
C PRO A 78 -13.97 -5.11 -8.45
N VAL A 79 -12.98 -5.58 -7.70
CA VAL A 79 -11.82 -6.31 -8.23
C VAL A 79 -12.06 -7.82 -8.06
N SER A 80 -11.86 -8.61 -9.11
CA SER A 80 -12.14 -10.05 -9.10
C SER A 80 -11.28 -10.84 -8.12
N THR A 81 -10.04 -10.40 -7.87
CA THR A 81 -9.12 -10.99 -6.89
C THR A 81 -9.47 -10.65 -5.45
N CYS A 82 -10.32 -9.64 -5.22
CA CYS A 82 -10.77 -9.23 -3.89
C CYS A 82 -11.98 -10.08 -3.44
N THR A 83 -11.72 -11.34 -3.09
CA THR A 83 -12.78 -12.25 -2.63
C THR A 83 -13.24 -11.93 -1.19
N PRO A 84 -14.44 -12.35 -0.78
CA PRO A 84 -14.91 -12.21 0.60
C PRO A 84 -13.94 -12.82 1.63
N GLU A 85 -13.30 -13.93 1.30
CA GLU A 85 -12.33 -14.61 2.16
C GLU A 85 -11.07 -13.77 2.33
N LEU A 86 -10.59 -13.14 1.25
CA LEU A 86 -9.46 -12.22 1.32
C LEU A 86 -9.79 -11.01 2.18
N VAL A 87 -10.95 -10.40 1.99
CA VAL A 87 -11.42 -9.26 2.79
C VAL A 87 -11.49 -9.64 4.28
N ALA A 88 -12.06 -10.80 4.61
CA ALA A 88 -12.12 -11.29 5.98
C ALA A 88 -10.71 -11.48 6.56
N ARG A 89 -9.80 -12.11 5.80
CA ARG A 89 -8.41 -12.30 6.22
C ARG A 89 -7.70 -10.97 6.50
N VAL A 90 -7.78 -10.01 5.57
CA VAL A 90 -7.16 -8.68 5.74
C VAL A 90 -7.74 -7.96 6.95
N ARG A 91 -9.06 -8.02 7.13
CA ARG A 91 -9.73 -7.45 8.30
C ARG A 91 -9.15 -8.00 9.60
N GLU A 92 -9.05 -9.33 9.73
CA GLU A 92 -8.61 -9.99 10.96
C GLU A 92 -7.09 -9.88 11.19
N THR A 93 -6.27 -9.91 10.13
CA THR A 93 -4.82 -9.97 10.28
C THR A 93 -4.11 -8.62 10.14
N ILE A 94 -4.77 -7.61 9.57
CA ILE A 94 -4.17 -6.28 9.32
C ILE A 94 -4.99 -5.18 9.98
N ILE A 95 -6.27 -5.03 9.61
CA ILE A 95 -7.08 -3.87 10.01
C ILE A 95 -7.34 -3.86 11.52
N LEU A 96 -7.88 -4.94 12.07
CA LEU A 96 -8.19 -4.99 13.50
C LEU A 96 -6.95 -4.93 14.40
N PRO A 97 -5.83 -5.62 14.08
CA PRO A 97 -4.59 -5.46 14.83
C PRO A 97 -4.05 -4.03 14.79
N MET A 98 -4.10 -3.34 13.62
CA MET A 98 -3.69 -1.94 13.52
C MET A 98 -4.52 -1.04 14.43
N LEU A 99 -5.85 -1.17 14.43
CA LEU A 99 -6.72 -0.39 15.31
C LEU A 99 -6.44 -0.66 16.79
N ALA A 100 -6.15 -1.92 17.13
CA ALA A 100 -5.79 -2.29 18.50
C ALA A 100 -4.45 -1.65 18.92
N ALA A 101 -3.44 -1.67 18.05
CA ALA A 101 -2.14 -1.06 18.31
C ALA A 101 -2.26 0.45 18.49
N MET A 102 -2.98 1.15 17.61
CA MET A 102 -3.20 2.59 17.72
C MET A 102 -3.91 2.98 19.03
N ARG A 103 -4.89 2.18 19.47
CA ARG A 103 -5.52 2.42 20.79
C ARG A 103 -4.53 2.22 21.94
N ALA A 104 -3.71 1.18 21.88
CA ALA A 104 -2.69 0.92 22.90
C ALA A 104 -1.66 2.04 23.03
N GLU A 105 -1.35 2.72 21.92
CA GLU A 105 -0.46 3.89 21.87
C GLU A 105 -1.17 5.22 22.21
N GLY A 106 -2.46 5.19 22.57
CA GLY A 106 -3.22 6.38 22.93
C GLY A 106 -3.64 7.27 21.76
N CYS A 107 -3.52 6.77 20.51
CA CYS A 107 -3.88 7.48 19.28
C CYS A 107 -4.98 6.75 18.50
N ALA A 108 -6.10 6.41 19.16
CA ALA A 108 -7.22 5.72 18.53
C ALA A 108 -7.67 6.43 17.24
N PHE A 109 -7.77 5.67 16.15
CA PHE A 109 -8.13 6.21 14.83
C PHE A 109 -9.61 6.03 14.54
N THR A 110 -10.29 7.13 14.24
CA THR A 110 -11.69 7.14 13.78
C THR A 110 -11.76 7.78 12.39
N GLY A 111 -12.40 7.12 11.45
CA GLY A 111 -12.53 7.61 10.08
C GLY A 111 -12.33 6.53 9.04
N LEU A 112 -11.81 6.91 7.87
CA LEU A 112 -11.54 6.01 6.76
C LEU A 112 -10.08 5.53 6.83
N LEU A 113 -9.89 4.26 7.18
CA LEU A 113 -8.59 3.61 7.16
C LEU A 113 -8.31 3.03 5.78
N TYR A 114 -7.18 3.38 5.20
CA TYR A 114 -6.67 2.83 3.95
C TYR A 114 -5.66 1.71 4.23
N ALA A 115 -5.87 0.56 3.63
CA ALA A 115 -4.92 -0.53 3.58
C ALA A 115 -4.46 -0.74 2.13
N GLY A 116 -3.26 -0.25 1.80
CA GLY A 116 -2.56 -0.58 0.57
C GLY A 116 -1.93 -1.96 0.70
N LEU A 117 -2.23 -2.85 -0.22
CA LEU A 117 -1.86 -4.26 -0.13
C LEU A 117 -1.14 -4.70 -1.41
N MET A 118 -0.14 -5.55 -1.24
CA MET A 118 0.42 -6.39 -2.30
C MET A 118 -0.06 -7.83 -2.07
N LEU A 119 -0.78 -8.40 -3.04
CA LEU A 119 -1.25 -9.77 -3.02
C LEU A 119 -0.12 -10.70 -3.48
N THR A 120 0.75 -11.07 -2.55
CA THR A 120 1.91 -11.94 -2.84
C THR A 120 1.52 -13.42 -2.79
N LYS A 121 2.40 -14.29 -3.27
CA LYS A 121 2.25 -15.76 -3.15
C LYS A 121 2.12 -16.25 -1.71
N ASP A 122 2.65 -15.48 -0.74
CA ASP A 122 2.61 -15.80 0.69
C ASP A 122 1.40 -15.18 1.40
N GLY A 123 0.58 -14.42 0.67
CA GLY A 123 -0.61 -13.75 1.14
C GLY A 123 -0.53 -12.23 1.03
N PRO A 124 -1.55 -11.51 1.54
CA PRO A 124 -1.55 -10.05 1.50
C PRO A 124 -0.50 -9.48 2.46
N LYS A 125 0.31 -8.56 1.95
CA LYS A 125 1.26 -7.74 2.72
C LYS A 125 0.89 -6.27 2.57
N VAL A 126 1.18 -5.47 3.59
CA VAL A 126 0.99 -4.00 3.56
C VAL A 126 2.15 -3.35 2.80
N VAL A 127 1.83 -2.40 1.94
CA VAL A 127 2.76 -1.53 1.20
C VAL A 127 2.62 -0.09 1.64
#